data_9b4c7d20b4d73b4a35cf4296a4b76003
#
_entry.id   9b4c7d20b4d73b4a35cf4296a4b76003
#
_cell.length_a   1.000
_cell.length_b   1.000
_cell.length_c   1.000
_cell.angle_alpha   90.00
_cell.angle_beta   90.00
_cell.angle_gamma   90.00
#
_symmetry.space_group_name_H-M   'P 1'
#
loop_
_entity.id
_entity.type
_entity.pdbx_description
1 polymer ?
#
loop_
_entity_poly.entity_id
_entity_poly.type
_entity_poly.pdbx_seq_one_letter_code
_entity_poly.pdbx_strand_id
1 'polypeptide(L)'
;MGGIVMTINARQVLVTSKETSEFQGNTFYKLTFVDTEDRKQYNASCKDYELFCEIEDMKFNTLELELSRNNYGMKLTVTGIIK
;
A
#
# COMPACT_ATOMS: atom_id res chain seq x y z
N MET A 1 -19.06 2.17 -8.45
CA MET A 1 -18.01 2.15 -9.49
C MET A 1 -16.72 2.74 -8.93
N GLY A 2 -15.62 2.04 -9.10
CA GLY A 2 -14.34 2.51 -8.62
C GLY A 2 -13.57 3.29 -9.66
N GLY A 3 -12.59 4.07 -9.22
CA GLY A 3 -11.72 4.81 -10.11
C GLY A 3 -10.54 5.38 -9.34
N ILE A 4 -9.52 5.78 -10.07
CA ILE A 4 -8.35 6.41 -9.48
C ILE A 4 -8.72 7.86 -9.17
N VAL A 5 -8.61 8.24 -7.90
CA VAL A 5 -8.90 9.59 -7.44
C VAL A 5 -7.64 10.44 -7.45
N MET A 6 -6.50 9.85 -7.06
CA MET A 6 -5.24 10.56 -6.98
C MET A 6 -4.07 9.59 -7.04
N THR A 7 -2.99 9.99 -7.70
CA THR A 7 -1.73 9.28 -7.67
C THR A 7 -0.80 10.00 -6.73
N ILE A 8 -0.22 9.27 -5.79
CA ILE A 8 0.74 9.81 -4.82
C ILE A 8 2.11 9.27 -5.19
N ASN A 9 2.99 10.16 -5.63
CA ASN A 9 4.33 9.77 -6.06
C ASN A 9 5.31 9.87 -4.90
N ALA A 10 6.22 8.91 -4.83
CA ALA A 10 7.43 8.97 -4.01
C ALA A 10 7.19 9.38 -2.55
N ARG A 11 6.36 8.62 -1.85
CA ARG A 11 6.08 8.86 -0.43
C ARG A 11 6.98 8.00 0.44
N GLN A 12 7.79 8.62 1.28
CA GLN A 12 8.60 7.87 2.24
C GLN A 12 7.75 7.45 3.44
N VAL A 13 7.76 6.16 3.73
CA VAL A 13 6.95 5.60 4.79
C VAL A 13 7.76 4.59 5.60
N LEU A 14 7.38 4.41 6.86
CA LEU A 14 7.91 3.33 7.69
C LEU A 14 6.90 2.19 7.66
N VAL A 15 7.26 1.09 7.04
CA VAL A 15 6.39 -0.08 6.97
C VAL A 15 6.48 -0.82 8.30
N THR A 16 5.35 -0.94 8.99
CA THR A 16 5.31 -1.55 10.32
C THR A 16 4.76 -2.96 10.31
N SER A 17 4.04 -3.34 9.26
CA SER A 17 3.46 -4.68 9.16
C SER A 17 3.21 -5.05 7.72
N LYS A 18 3.43 -6.32 7.41
CA LYS A 18 3.09 -6.93 6.12
C LYS A 18 2.24 -8.16 6.40
N GLU A 19 1.10 -8.25 5.73
CA GLU A 19 0.18 -9.35 5.95
C GLU A 19 -0.29 -9.93 4.63
N THR A 20 -0.56 -11.23 4.62
CA THR A 20 -1.24 -11.89 3.52
C THR A 20 -2.54 -12.49 4.03
N SER A 21 -3.56 -12.46 3.19
CA SER A 21 -4.82 -13.11 3.50
C SER A 21 -5.36 -13.79 2.26
N GLU A 22 -6.17 -14.83 2.47
CA GLU A 22 -6.82 -15.55 1.38
C GLU A 22 -8.33 -15.46 1.53
N PHE A 23 -9.00 -15.24 0.41
CA PHE A 23 -10.45 -15.19 0.38
C PHE A 23 -10.92 -15.67 -0.99
N GLN A 24 -11.75 -16.72 -0.99
CA GLN A 24 -12.31 -17.31 -2.20
C GLN A 24 -11.25 -17.67 -3.25
N GLY A 25 -10.14 -18.25 -2.80
CA GLY A 25 -9.06 -18.68 -3.70
C GLY A 25 -8.13 -17.59 -4.16
N ASN A 26 -8.35 -16.34 -3.73
CA ASN A 26 -7.47 -15.22 -4.06
C ASN A 26 -6.60 -14.86 -2.87
N THR A 27 -5.35 -14.51 -3.14
CA THR A 27 -4.43 -14.05 -2.11
C THR A 27 -4.34 -12.53 -2.17
N PHE A 28 -4.47 -11.90 -1.02
CA PHE A 28 -4.38 -10.44 -0.89
C PHE A 28 -3.18 -10.09 -0.04
N TYR A 29 -2.45 -9.06 -0.47
CA TYR A 29 -1.27 -8.57 0.23
C TYR A 29 -1.59 -7.20 0.81
N LYS A 30 -1.34 -7.02 2.10
CA LYS A 30 -1.66 -5.78 2.80
C LYS A 30 -0.44 -5.26 3.53
N LEU A 31 -0.32 -3.95 3.57
CA LEU A 31 0.73 -3.25 4.29
C LEU A 31 0.13 -2.28 5.28
N THR A 32 0.77 -2.18 6.43
CA THR A 32 0.49 -1.10 7.37
C THR A 32 1.76 -0.25 7.46
N PHE A 33 1.62 1.04 7.31
CA PHE A 33 2.77 1.93 7.34
C PHE A 33 2.42 3.26 8.00
N VAL A 34 3.46 3.96 8.46
CA VAL A 34 3.35 5.31 8.99
C VAL A 34 4.00 6.26 7.99
N ASP A 35 3.25 7.27 7.57
CA ASP A 35 3.78 8.30 6.68
C ASP A 35 4.70 9.20 7.49
N THR A 36 5.91 9.46 6.96
CA THR A 36 6.90 10.24 7.68
C THR A 36 6.58 11.74 7.73
N GLU A 37 5.71 12.22 6.83
CA GLU A 37 5.34 13.63 6.81
C GLU A 37 4.22 13.95 7.78
N ASP A 38 3.11 13.20 7.74
CA ASP A 38 1.96 13.48 8.60
C ASP A 38 1.96 12.65 9.88
N ARG A 39 2.84 11.64 9.95
CA ARG A 39 2.99 10.74 11.11
C ARG A 39 1.74 9.94 11.43
N LYS A 40 0.90 9.72 10.43
CA LYS A 40 -0.32 8.93 10.59
C LYS A 40 -0.11 7.53 10.02
N GLN A 41 -0.86 6.59 10.57
CA GLN A 41 -0.82 5.21 10.13
C GLN A 41 -1.85 4.99 9.04
N TYR A 42 -1.45 4.25 8.01
CA TYR A 42 -2.31 3.90 6.89
C TYR A 42 -2.21 2.43 6.57
N ASN A 43 -3.26 1.91 5.95
CA ASN A 43 -3.28 0.57 5.41
C ASN A 43 -3.38 0.66 3.89
N ALA A 44 -2.61 -0.15 3.18
CA ALA A 44 -2.64 -0.19 1.73
C ALA A 44 -2.62 -1.63 1.25
N SER A 45 -3.16 -1.84 0.06
CA SER A 45 -3.10 -3.13 -0.62
C SER A 45 -1.96 -3.12 -1.62
N CYS A 46 -1.37 -4.29 -1.86
CA CYS A 46 -0.38 -4.48 -2.90
C CYS A 46 -0.88 -5.57 -3.82
N LYS A 47 -0.93 -5.30 -5.13
CA LYS A 47 -1.45 -6.27 -6.09
C LYS A 47 -0.40 -7.26 -6.58
N ASP A 48 0.87 -6.86 -6.52
CA ASP A 48 1.96 -7.60 -7.10
C ASP A 48 2.76 -8.27 -5.98
N TYR A 49 2.85 -9.59 -6.03
CA TYR A 49 3.60 -10.35 -5.04
C TYR A 49 5.09 -9.96 -5.05
N GLU A 50 5.67 -9.75 -6.23
CA GLU A 50 7.08 -9.37 -6.33
C GLU A 50 7.33 -8.03 -5.66
N LEU A 51 6.45 -7.07 -5.89
CA LEU A 51 6.52 -5.77 -5.25
C LEU A 51 6.37 -5.90 -3.72
N PHE A 52 5.42 -6.73 -3.30
CA PHE A 52 5.20 -6.97 -1.88
C PHE A 52 6.46 -7.54 -1.21
N CYS A 53 7.18 -8.44 -1.90
CA CYS A 53 8.42 -9.01 -1.38
C CYS A 53 9.57 -8.00 -1.35
N GLU A 54 9.59 -7.03 -2.27
CA GLU A 54 10.62 -6.00 -2.31
C GLU A 54 10.48 -4.98 -1.19
N ILE A 55 9.26 -4.78 -0.71
CA ILE A 55 9.02 -3.84 0.39
C ILE A 55 9.52 -4.46 1.68
N GLU A 56 10.44 -3.77 2.34
CA GLU A 56 11.04 -4.27 3.57
C GLU A 56 10.19 -3.94 4.79
N ASP A 57 9.97 -4.96 5.62
CA ASP A 57 9.23 -4.85 6.86
C ASP A 57 10.10 -4.14 7.91
N MET A 58 9.47 -3.30 8.73
CA MET A 58 10.12 -2.55 9.80
C MET A 58 11.25 -1.62 9.34
N LYS A 59 11.13 -1.15 8.09
CA LYS A 59 12.12 -0.24 7.49
C LYS A 59 11.43 0.87 6.73
N PHE A 60 12.20 1.93 6.43
CA PHE A 60 11.72 3.00 5.59
C PHE A 60 11.77 2.57 4.13
N ASN A 61 10.70 2.86 3.42
CA ASN A 61 10.58 2.61 1.98
C ASN A 61 9.97 3.84 1.33
N THR A 62 10.35 4.11 0.08
CA THR A 62 9.71 5.16 -0.70
C THR A 62 8.77 4.48 -1.68
N LEU A 63 7.49 4.71 -1.53
CA LEU A 63 6.46 4.01 -2.28
C LEU A 63 5.69 4.94 -3.20
N GLU A 64 5.26 4.39 -4.33
CA GLU A 64 4.25 5.02 -5.16
C GLU A 64 2.91 4.42 -4.79
N LEU A 65 1.93 5.29 -4.60
CA LEU A 65 0.61 4.91 -4.13
C LEU A 65 -0.47 5.46 -5.04
N GLU A 66 -1.58 4.76 -5.12
CA GLU A 66 -2.79 5.25 -5.77
C GLU A 66 -3.93 5.25 -4.77
N LEU A 67 -4.68 6.34 -4.77
CA LEU A 67 -5.90 6.45 -3.99
C LEU A 67 -7.07 6.24 -4.95
N SER A 68 -7.91 5.28 -4.65
CA SER A 68 -9.08 4.99 -5.47
C SER A 68 -10.34 5.00 -4.61
N ARG A 69 -11.48 5.17 -5.26
CA ARG A 69 -12.77 5.13 -4.60
C ARG A 69 -13.56 3.91 -5.08
N ASN A 70 -14.20 3.24 -4.14
CA ASN A 70 -15.13 2.18 -4.45
C ASN A 70 -16.42 2.37 -3.66
N ASN A 71 -17.34 1.40 -3.73
CA ASN A 71 -18.63 1.49 -3.04
C ASN A 71 -18.49 1.49 -1.52
N TYR A 72 -17.34 1.11 -1.00
CA TYR A 72 -17.08 1.01 0.43
C TYR A 72 -16.22 2.15 0.95
N GLY A 73 -15.79 3.06 0.08
CA GLY A 73 -14.98 4.19 0.48
C GLY A 73 -13.68 4.29 -0.29
N MET A 74 -12.68 4.89 0.32
CA MET A 74 -11.38 5.12 -0.30
C MET A 74 -10.43 3.95 -0.01
N LYS A 75 -9.59 3.63 -1.00
CA LYS A 75 -8.63 2.55 -0.90
C LYS A 75 -7.27 3.01 -1.39
N LEU A 76 -6.23 2.76 -0.60
CA LEU A 76 -4.85 2.97 -1.01
C LEU A 76 -4.27 1.68 -1.59
N THR A 77 -3.56 1.81 -2.69
CA THR A 77 -2.89 0.68 -3.34
C THR A 77 -1.45 1.07 -3.61
N VAL A 78 -0.51 0.19 -3.24
CA VAL A 78 0.90 0.38 -3.59
C VAL A 78 1.09 -0.03 -5.04
N THR A 79 1.63 0.86 -5.86
CA THR A 79 1.85 0.63 -7.28
C THR A 79 3.31 0.47 -7.65
N GLY A 80 4.21 0.90 -6.80
CA GLY A 80 5.64 0.76 -7.06
C GLY A 80 6.48 1.09 -5.85
N ILE A 81 7.76 0.76 -5.94
CA ILE A 81 8.75 1.11 -4.93
C ILE A 81 9.89 1.84 -5.63
N ILE A 82 10.33 2.93 -5.02
CA ILE A 82 11.43 3.72 -5.55
C ILE A 82 12.68 3.40 -4.72
N LYS A 83 13.71 2.96 -5.42
CA LYS A 83 14.97 2.58 -4.78
C LYS A 83 16.05 3.63 -4.97
#